data_905a257c77613c035de9cce3d0dcc865
#
_entry.id   905a257c77613c035de9cce3d0dcc865
#
_cell.length_a   1.000
_cell.length_b   1.000
_cell.length_c   1.000
_cell.angle_alpha   90.00
_cell.angle_beta   90.00
_cell.angle_gamma   90.00
#
_symmetry.space_group_name_H-M   'P 1'
#
loop_
_entity.id
_entity.type
_entity.pdbx_description
1 polymer ?
#
loop_
_entity_poly.entity_id
_entity_poly.type
_entity_poly.pdbx_seq_one_letter_code
_entity_poly.pdbx_strand_id
1 'polypeptide(L)'
;MSEIVKSTVEYVQTGSTVVDSYMAILFHIFLVQLLRLRSEMAHTGVADHPLPEYSTAADIHALMQPIEEYAHWAIQVIGAYREQEQSHLSQQVIQYIDDHLSDPELCLPYAATRLDMTESEVKRIIFRAAGRSFFDYIDSKRMSLAKELLLTTDISISDLIQQCGYHSLNTFYKAFKRTYGVSPTQMRQTQGE
;
A
#
# COMPACT_ATOMS: atom_id res chain seq x y z
N MET A 1 -30.16 12.60 10.85
CA MET A 1 -30.83 11.27 10.88
C MET A 1 -32.36 11.34 11.04
N SER A 2 -32.87 12.20 11.91
CA SER A 2 -34.31 12.31 12.20
C SER A 2 -35.19 12.75 11.02
N GLU A 3 -34.73 13.68 10.16
CA GLU A 3 -35.52 14.18 9.03
C GLU A 3 -35.61 13.19 7.86
N ILE A 4 -34.51 12.51 7.56
CA ILE A 4 -34.48 11.52 6.47
C ILE A 4 -35.38 10.33 6.81
N VAL A 5 -35.38 9.87 8.08
CA VAL A 5 -36.28 8.80 8.53
C VAL A 5 -37.74 9.23 8.45
N LYS A 6 -38.04 10.45 8.87
CA LYS A 6 -39.41 10.98 8.77
C LYS A 6 -39.90 11.07 7.35
N SER A 7 -39.07 11.63 6.43
CA SER A 7 -39.39 11.78 5.01
C SER A 7 -39.65 10.42 4.36
N THR A 8 -38.81 9.41 4.68
CA THR A 8 -38.98 8.04 4.14
C THR A 8 -40.25 7.35 4.66
N VAL A 9 -40.56 7.52 5.93
CA VAL A 9 -41.79 6.96 6.51
C VAL A 9 -43.02 7.64 5.89
N GLU A 10 -43.01 8.94 5.69
CA GLU A 10 -44.09 9.69 5.04
C GLU A 10 -44.26 9.26 3.57
N TYR A 11 -43.16 9.04 2.82
CA TYR A 11 -43.20 8.52 1.46
C TYR A 11 -43.77 7.09 1.38
N VAL A 12 -43.38 6.19 2.28
CA VAL A 12 -43.93 4.82 2.34
C VAL A 12 -45.42 4.81 2.66
N GLN A 13 -45.89 5.77 3.45
CA GLN A 13 -47.30 5.88 3.79
C GLN A 13 -48.14 6.51 2.66
N THR A 14 -47.55 7.31 1.80
CA THR A 14 -48.22 7.97 0.68
C THR A 14 -48.02 7.26 -0.67
N GLY A 15 -47.10 6.28 -0.75
CA GLY A 15 -46.71 5.56 -1.96
C GLY A 15 -47.86 4.78 -2.58
N SER A 16 -48.00 4.94 -3.89
CA SER A 16 -49.16 4.42 -4.64
C SER A 16 -48.98 2.96 -5.07
N THR A 17 -47.76 2.37 -4.98
CA THR A 17 -47.51 0.98 -5.35
C THR A 17 -46.58 0.27 -4.35
N VAL A 18 -46.72 -1.07 -4.25
CA VAL A 18 -45.83 -1.91 -3.42
C VAL A 18 -44.37 -1.80 -3.88
N VAL A 19 -44.15 -1.62 -5.19
CA VAL A 19 -42.83 -1.49 -5.79
C VAL A 19 -42.14 -0.21 -5.33
N ASP A 20 -42.84 0.90 -5.30
CA ASP A 20 -42.30 2.20 -4.87
C ASP A 20 -41.88 2.17 -3.41
N SER A 21 -42.69 1.53 -2.56
CA SER A 21 -42.37 1.35 -1.14
C SER A 21 -41.12 0.49 -0.95
N TYR A 22 -40.98 -0.57 -1.74
CA TYR A 22 -39.81 -1.45 -1.68
C TYR A 22 -38.52 -0.73 -2.11
N MET A 23 -38.61 0.03 -3.20
CA MET A 23 -37.47 0.82 -3.71
C MET A 23 -37.07 1.93 -2.72
N ALA A 24 -38.02 2.57 -2.06
CA ALA A 24 -37.74 3.56 -1.01
C ALA A 24 -37.01 2.95 0.20
N ILE A 25 -37.38 1.74 0.61
CA ILE A 25 -36.69 1.00 1.68
C ILE A 25 -35.25 0.65 1.27
N LEU A 26 -35.05 0.11 0.07
CA LEU A 26 -33.71 -0.22 -0.45
C LEU A 26 -32.83 1.03 -0.55
N PHE A 27 -33.37 2.12 -1.03
CA PHE A 27 -32.68 3.42 -1.08
C PHE A 27 -32.26 3.89 0.31
N HIS A 28 -33.17 3.79 1.28
CA HIS A 28 -32.87 4.16 2.65
C HIS A 28 -31.74 3.33 3.27
N ILE A 29 -31.76 2.00 3.05
CA ILE A 29 -30.69 1.10 3.48
C ILE A 29 -29.36 1.52 2.84
N PHE A 30 -29.37 1.78 1.55
CA PHE A 30 -28.18 2.23 0.82
C PHE A 30 -27.64 3.55 1.38
N LEU A 31 -28.50 4.53 1.61
CA LEU A 31 -28.11 5.84 2.17
C LEU A 31 -27.53 5.70 3.58
N VAL A 32 -28.10 4.86 4.42
CA VAL A 32 -27.55 4.58 5.75
C VAL A 32 -26.17 3.96 5.68
N GLN A 33 -25.93 3.02 4.75
CA GLN A 33 -24.62 2.43 4.55
C GLN A 33 -23.60 3.46 4.02
N LEU A 34 -24.00 4.35 3.12
CA LEU A 34 -23.15 5.45 2.65
C LEU A 34 -22.77 6.42 3.78
N LEU A 35 -23.73 6.78 4.63
CA LEU A 35 -23.47 7.65 5.79
C LEU A 35 -22.51 7.00 6.78
N ARG A 36 -22.66 5.69 6.99
CA ARG A 36 -21.75 4.92 7.84
C ARG A 36 -20.33 4.91 7.24
N LEU A 37 -20.21 4.58 5.96
CA LEU A 37 -18.93 4.59 5.25
C LEU A 37 -18.29 5.98 5.30
N ARG A 38 -19.05 7.03 5.06
CA ARG A 38 -18.62 8.44 5.18
C ARG A 38 -18.07 8.75 6.57
N SER A 39 -18.75 8.29 7.62
CA SER A 39 -18.30 8.48 9.01
C SER A 39 -17.01 7.73 9.32
N GLU A 40 -16.89 6.48 8.85
CA GLU A 40 -15.68 5.65 8.99
C GLU A 40 -14.50 6.25 8.23
N MET A 41 -14.75 6.95 7.14
CA MET A 41 -13.73 7.56 6.26
C MET A 41 -13.62 9.08 6.41
N ALA A 42 -14.07 9.65 7.52
CA ALA A 42 -14.06 11.11 7.73
C ALA A 42 -12.67 11.75 7.61
N HIS A 43 -11.62 10.97 7.88
CA HIS A 43 -10.21 11.40 7.76
C HIS A 43 -9.66 11.39 6.33
N THR A 44 -10.44 10.93 5.34
CA THR A 44 -9.98 10.74 3.94
C THR A 44 -10.46 11.84 2.98
N GLY A 45 -11.20 12.84 3.46
CA GLY A 45 -11.84 13.86 2.63
C GLY A 45 -13.18 13.40 1.99
N VAL A 46 -13.57 12.14 2.13
CA VAL A 46 -14.89 11.64 1.67
C VAL A 46 -16.04 12.37 2.37
N ALA A 47 -15.80 12.84 3.59
CA ALA A 47 -16.79 13.59 4.37
C ALA A 47 -17.14 14.96 3.77
N ASP A 48 -16.27 15.55 2.94
CA ASP A 48 -16.45 16.90 2.41
C ASP A 48 -17.35 16.96 1.17
N HIS A 49 -17.63 15.82 0.56
CA HIS A 49 -18.54 15.80 -0.60
C HIS A 49 -20.00 15.90 -0.14
N PRO A 50 -20.79 16.81 -0.73
CA PRO A 50 -22.21 16.95 -0.40
C PRO A 50 -22.94 15.64 -0.71
N LEU A 51 -23.85 15.26 0.19
CA LEU A 51 -24.77 14.16 -0.09
C LEU A 51 -25.73 14.59 -1.19
N PRO A 52 -26.21 13.66 -2.02
CA PRO A 52 -27.27 13.94 -2.98
C PRO A 52 -28.44 14.60 -2.27
N GLU A 53 -28.87 15.76 -2.75
CA GLU A 53 -30.04 16.42 -2.18
C GLU A 53 -31.27 15.56 -2.42
N TYR A 54 -31.86 15.13 -1.34
CA TYR A 54 -33.09 14.37 -1.34
C TYR A 54 -34.27 15.34 -1.37
N SER A 55 -34.79 15.58 -2.55
CA SER A 55 -36.09 16.21 -2.71
C SER A 55 -37.16 15.13 -2.56
N THR A 56 -38.27 15.44 -1.90
CA THR A 56 -39.46 14.59 -1.78
C THR A 56 -40.18 14.38 -3.11
N ALA A 57 -39.41 14.33 -4.20
CA ALA A 57 -39.93 14.13 -5.54
C ALA A 57 -40.57 12.74 -5.65
N ALA A 58 -41.77 12.72 -6.18
CA ALA A 58 -42.60 11.54 -6.38
C ALA A 58 -42.04 10.52 -7.41
N ASP A 59 -40.81 10.74 -7.91
CA ASP A 59 -40.20 9.91 -8.93
C ASP A 59 -38.87 9.33 -8.44
N ILE A 60 -38.90 8.04 -8.09
CA ILE A 60 -37.72 7.25 -7.73
C ILE A 60 -36.66 7.22 -8.86
N HIS A 61 -37.10 7.29 -10.13
CA HIS A 61 -36.17 7.32 -11.25
C HIS A 61 -35.29 8.58 -11.24
N ALA A 62 -35.81 9.71 -10.74
CA ALA A 62 -35.05 10.94 -10.61
C ALA A 62 -33.91 10.83 -9.55
N LEU A 63 -34.00 9.87 -8.63
CA LEU A 63 -33.00 9.65 -7.57
C LEU A 63 -31.87 8.71 -8.02
N MET A 64 -32.08 7.92 -9.07
CA MET A 64 -31.10 6.93 -9.50
C MET A 64 -29.81 7.59 -9.98
N GLN A 65 -29.90 8.63 -10.79
CA GLN A 65 -28.74 9.30 -11.36
C GLN A 65 -27.84 9.96 -10.29
N PRO A 66 -28.35 10.75 -9.32
CA PRO A 66 -27.53 11.29 -8.24
C PRO A 66 -26.88 10.23 -7.37
N ILE A 67 -27.53 9.08 -7.18
CA ILE A 67 -26.98 7.94 -6.44
C ILE A 67 -25.82 7.31 -7.18
N GLU A 68 -25.98 7.07 -8.48
CA GLU A 68 -24.91 6.53 -9.33
C GLU A 68 -23.69 7.46 -9.34
N GLU A 69 -23.89 8.74 -9.51
CA GLU A 69 -22.82 9.74 -9.47
C GLU A 69 -22.08 9.73 -8.13
N TYR A 70 -22.81 9.71 -7.02
CA TYR A 70 -22.22 9.64 -5.68
C TYR A 70 -21.49 8.32 -5.45
N ALA A 71 -22.05 7.19 -5.88
CA ALA A 71 -21.42 5.88 -5.76
C ALA A 71 -20.12 5.80 -6.57
N HIS A 72 -20.12 6.30 -7.80
CA HIS A 72 -18.92 6.38 -8.63
C HIS A 72 -17.84 7.23 -7.98
N TRP A 73 -18.21 8.42 -7.50
CA TRP A 73 -17.29 9.29 -6.78
C TRP A 73 -16.72 8.61 -5.53
N ALA A 74 -17.55 7.99 -4.70
CA ALA A 74 -17.12 7.29 -3.49
C ALA A 74 -16.14 6.15 -3.80
N ILE A 75 -16.42 5.35 -4.85
CA ILE A 75 -15.52 4.28 -5.30
C ILE A 75 -14.15 4.84 -5.70
N GLN A 76 -14.11 5.93 -6.44
CA GLN A 76 -12.86 6.56 -6.88
C GLN A 76 -12.05 7.09 -5.69
N VAL A 77 -12.69 7.77 -4.74
CA VAL A 77 -12.01 8.32 -3.56
C VAL A 77 -11.49 7.20 -2.66
N ILE A 78 -12.31 6.17 -2.41
CA ILE A 78 -11.88 5.00 -1.63
C ILE A 78 -10.73 4.28 -2.32
N GLY A 79 -10.80 4.14 -3.64
CA GLY A 79 -9.72 3.56 -4.44
C GLY A 79 -8.42 4.34 -4.29
N ALA A 80 -8.46 5.65 -4.51
CA ALA A 80 -7.30 6.53 -4.39
C ALA A 80 -6.70 6.51 -2.96
N TYR A 81 -7.55 6.53 -1.94
CA TYR A 81 -7.10 6.44 -0.55
C TYR A 81 -6.39 5.12 -0.24
N ARG A 82 -6.97 4.00 -0.68
CA ARG A 82 -6.35 2.67 -0.52
C ARG A 82 -5.01 2.55 -1.25
N GLU A 83 -4.91 3.13 -2.44
CA GLU A 83 -3.66 3.18 -3.21
C GLU A 83 -2.60 4.00 -2.47
N GLN A 84 -2.99 5.14 -1.90
CA GLN A 84 -2.10 6.00 -1.13
C GLN A 84 -1.61 5.30 0.15
N GLU A 85 -2.51 4.69 0.94
CA GLU A 85 -2.14 3.90 2.12
C GLU A 85 -1.20 2.74 1.76
N GLN A 86 -1.50 2.03 0.68
CA GLN A 86 -0.68 0.91 0.23
C GLN A 86 0.69 1.38 -0.27
N SER A 87 0.76 2.54 -0.92
CA SER A 87 2.01 3.17 -1.33
C SER A 87 2.86 3.56 -0.11
N HIS A 88 2.25 4.23 0.87
CA HIS A 88 2.93 4.63 2.10
C HIS A 88 3.45 3.42 2.89
N LEU A 89 2.64 2.37 3.06
CA LEU A 89 3.06 1.14 3.70
C LEU A 89 4.22 0.46 2.95
N SER A 90 4.16 0.46 1.62
CA SER A 90 5.23 -0.08 0.79
C SER A 90 6.53 0.69 0.97
N GLN A 91 6.47 2.02 1.04
CA GLN A 91 7.63 2.87 1.30
C GLN A 91 8.22 2.60 2.69
N GLN A 92 7.40 2.45 3.71
CA GLN A 92 7.87 2.12 5.07
C GLN A 92 8.60 0.77 5.12
N VAL A 93 8.05 -0.26 4.47
CA VAL A 93 8.69 -1.58 4.40
C VAL A 93 10.02 -1.51 3.66
N ILE A 94 10.07 -0.86 2.51
CA ILE A 94 11.30 -0.69 1.72
C ILE A 94 12.35 0.08 2.52
N GLN A 95 11.97 1.20 3.13
CA GLN A 95 12.86 2.04 3.93
C GLN A 95 13.43 1.25 5.09
N TYR A 96 12.58 0.52 5.84
CA TYR A 96 13.04 -0.33 6.93
C TYR A 96 14.11 -1.33 6.47
N ILE A 97 13.88 -2.01 5.35
CA ILE A 97 14.83 -2.98 4.81
C ILE A 97 16.13 -2.29 4.36
N ASP A 98 16.04 -1.16 3.66
CA ASP A 98 17.20 -0.42 3.18
C ASP A 98 18.05 0.12 4.35
N ASP A 99 17.43 0.55 5.44
CA ASP A 99 18.11 1.02 6.65
C ASP A 99 18.82 -0.11 7.42
N HIS A 100 18.38 -1.36 7.24
CA HIS A 100 18.92 -2.52 7.94
C HIS A 100 19.78 -3.45 7.04
N LEU A 101 20.17 -3.00 5.85
CA LEU A 101 20.97 -3.82 4.93
C LEU A 101 22.30 -4.30 5.52
N SER A 102 22.91 -3.49 6.39
CA SER A 102 24.16 -3.84 7.09
C SER A 102 23.98 -4.85 8.24
N ASP A 103 22.73 -5.11 8.66
CA ASP A 103 22.45 -6.12 9.68
C ASP A 103 22.53 -7.52 9.04
N PRO A 104 23.50 -8.36 9.45
CA PRO A 104 23.64 -9.70 8.91
C PRO A 104 22.50 -10.64 9.30
N GLU A 105 21.74 -10.33 10.37
CA GLU A 105 20.57 -11.10 10.82
C GLU A 105 19.30 -10.73 10.03
N LEU A 106 19.36 -9.72 9.15
CA LEU A 106 18.21 -9.30 8.34
C LEU A 106 17.71 -10.46 7.47
N CYS A 107 16.62 -11.04 7.89
CA CYS A 107 15.90 -12.10 7.18
C CYS A 107 14.40 -11.81 7.17
N LEU A 108 13.65 -12.53 6.36
CA LEU A 108 12.23 -12.29 6.20
C LEU A 108 11.41 -12.43 7.50
N PRO A 109 11.60 -13.48 8.33
CA PRO A 109 10.90 -13.58 9.62
C PRO A 109 11.23 -12.43 10.57
N TYR A 110 12.49 -12.01 10.60
CA TYR A 110 12.94 -10.88 11.42
C TYR A 110 12.29 -9.57 10.97
N ALA A 111 12.32 -9.26 9.67
CA ALA A 111 11.69 -8.08 9.12
C ALA A 111 10.17 -8.07 9.37
N ALA A 112 9.49 -9.19 9.15
CA ALA A 112 8.06 -9.35 9.38
C ALA A 112 7.68 -9.05 10.84
N THR A 113 8.44 -9.61 11.79
CA THR A 113 8.21 -9.39 13.24
C THR A 113 8.41 -7.91 13.61
N ARG A 114 9.44 -7.25 13.07
CA ARG A 114 9.74 -5.84 13.37
C ARG A 114 8.73 -4.86 12.77
N LEU A 115 8.15 -5.22 11.65
CA LEU A 115 7.14 -4.42 10.95
C LEU A 115 5.70 -4.72 11.42
N ASP A 116 5.52 -5.65 12.38
CA ASP A 116 4.21 -6.14 12.82
C ASP A 116 3.35 -6.65 11.64
N MET A 117 3.99 -7.41 10.76
CA MET A 117 3.40 -7.93 9.53
C MET A 117 3.63 -9.44 9.42
N THR A 118 2.83 -10.10 8.59
CA THR A 118 3.11 -11.47 8.19
C THR A 118 4.22 -11.53 7.13
N GLU A 119 4.96 -12.63 7.07
CA GLU A 119 5.96 -12.84 6.01
C GLU A 119 5.36 -12.74 4.59
N SER A 120 4.11 -13.19 4.43
CA SER A 120 3.40 -13.14 3.16
C SER A 120 3.11 -11.70 2.71
N GLU A 121 2.79 -10.82 3.64
CA GLU A 121 2.58 -9.40 3.37
C GLU A 121 3.89 -8.72 2.97
N VAL A 122 4.96 -8.94 3.72
CA VAL A 122 6.29 -8.39 3.37
C VAL A 122 6.73 -8.88 2.00
N LYS A 123 6.63 -10.17 1.70
CA LYS A 123 6.94 -10.73 0.36
C LYS A 123 6.15 -10.05 -0.74
N ARG A 124 4.83 -9.90 -0.54
CA ARG A 124 3.93 -9.28 -1.52
C ARG A 124 4.29 -7.82 -1.77
N ILE A 125 4.61 -7.07 -0.73
CA ILE A 125 5.02 -5.66 -0.82
C ILE A 125 6.32 -5.53 -1.61
N ILE A 126 7.36 -6.28 -1.24
CA ILE A 126 8.65 -6.25 -1.92
C ILE A 126 8.51 -6.66 -3.38
N PHE A 127 7.73 -7.72 -3.66
CA PHE A 127 7.53 -8.15 -5.05
C PHE A 127 6.80 -7.09 -5.87
N ARG A 128 5.78 -6.43 -5.33
CA ARG A 128 5.07 -5.34 -6.02
C ARG A 128 5.96 -4.13 -6.26
N ALA A 129 6.76 -3.73 -5.27
CA ALA A 129 7.59 -2.53 -5.35
C ALA A 129 8.85 -2.72 -6.20
N ALA A 130 9.49 -3.89 -6.13
CA ALA A 130 10.80 -4.13 -6.74
C ALA A 130 10.80 -5.21 -7.85
N GLY A 131 9.70 -5.92 -8.06
CA GLY A 131 9.61 -7.02 -9.03
C GLY A 131 10.47 -8.24 -8.69
N ARG A 132 10.94 -8.35 -7.45
CA ARG A 132 11.92 -9.35 -7.00
C ARG A 132 11.47 -10.03 -5.71
N SER A 133 12.06 -11.20 -5.41
CA SER A 133 11.88 -11.83 -4.11
C SER A 133 12.56 -10.99 -3.01
N PHE A 134 12.15 -11.18 -1.76
CA PHE A 134 12.78 -10.53 -0.59
C PHE A 134 14.30 -10.76 -0.55
N PHE A 135 14.72 -12.00 -0.78
CA PHE A 135 16.14 -12.35 -0.79
C PHE A 135 16.90 -11.67 -1.93
N ASP A 136 16.37 -11.72 -3.14
CA ASP A 136 17.01 -11.10 -4.32
C ASP A 136 17.08 -9.58 -4.20
N TYR A 137 16.07 -8.98 -3.56
CA TYR A 137 16.07 -7.54 -3.28
C TYR A 137 17.23 -7.16 -2.35
N ILE A 138 17.36 -7.82 -1.20
CA ILE A 138 18.43 -7.56 -0.23
C ILE A 138 19.80 -7.84 -0.86
N ASP A 139 19.98 -8.99 -1.52
CA ASP A 139 21.24 -9.36 -2.15
C ASP A 139 21.68 -8.32 -3.20
N SER A 140 20.73 -7.89 -4.03
CA SER A 140 20.98 -6.84 -5.03
C SER A 140 21.41 -5.50 -4.39
N LYS A 141 20.73 -5.08 -3.32
CA LYS A 141 21.05 -3.83 -2.60
C LYS A 141 22.41 -3.91 -1.91
N ARG A 142 22.68 -5.02 -1.21
CA ARG A 142 23.98 -5.26 -0.58
C ARG A 142 25.13 -5.28 -1.59
N MET A 143 24.92 -5.87 -2.76
CA MET A 143 25.92 -5.86 -3.83
C MET A 143 26.14 -4.47 -4.42
N SER A 144 25.09 -3.67 -4.58
CA SER A 144 25.21 -2.29 -5.04
C SER A 144 26.00 -1.44 -4.04
N LEU A 145 25.69 -1.56 -2.74
CA LEU A 145 26.43 -0.91 -1.66
C LEU A 145 27.91 -1.36 -1.65
N ALA A 146 28.16 -2.66 -1.79
CA ALA A 146 29.51 -3.20 -1.82
C ALA A 146 30.32 -2.63 -2.98
N LYS A 147 29.73 -2.53 -4.16
CA LYS A 147 30.39 -1.91 -5.33
C LYS A 147 30.67 -0.45 -5.08
N GLU A 148 29.72 0.30 -4.58
CA GLU A 148 29.90 1.74 -4.27
C GLU A 148 31.05 1.95 -3.30
N LEU A 149 31.01 1.31 -2.13
CA LEU A 149 32.06 1.44 -1.11
C LEU A 149 33.43 0.99 -1.63
N LEU A 150 33.48 -0.07 -2.42
CA LEU A 150 34.72 -0.59 -3.00
C LEU A 150 35.38 0.40 -3.95
N LEU A 151 34.57 1.19 -4.68
CA LEU A 151 35.03 2.12 -5.71
C LEU A 151 35.26 3.55 -5.19
N THR A 152 34.58 3.92 -4.10
CA THR A 152 34.63 5.30 -3.57
C THR A 152 35.49 5.43 -2.31
N THR A 153 35.92 4.32 -1.71
CA THR A 153 36.68 4.31 -0.46
C THR A 153 37.82 3.30 -0.47
N ASP A 154 38.81 3.51 0.40
CA ASP A 154 39.93 2.57 0.64
C ASP A 154 39.60 1.52 1.71
N ILE A 155 38.30 1.27 1.95
CA ILE A 155 37.85 0.32 2.98
C ILE A 155 38.48 -1.07 2.80
N SER A 156 38.87 -1.71 3.89
CA SER A 156 39.34 -3.09 3.81
C SER A 156 38.25 -4.05 3.36
N ILE A 157 38.60 -5.15 2.70
CA ILE A 157 37.62 -6.16 2.28
C ILE A 157 36.88 -6.74 3.48
N SER A 158 37.52 -6.87 4.64
CA SER A 158 36.90 -7.34 5.87
C SER A 158 35.80 -6.39 6.36
N ASP A 159 36.10 -5.09 6.40
CA ASP A 159 35.14 -4.08 6.85
C ASP A 159 34.01 -3.91 5.85
N LEU A 160 34.34 -4.00 4.54
CA LEU A 160 33.35 -3.98 3.46
C LEU A 160 32.29 -5.07 3.64
N ILE A 161 32.73 -6.30 3.97
CA ILE A 161 31.83 -7.44 4.19
C ILE A 161 30.87 -7.18 5.35
N GLN A 162 31.39 -6.63 6.46
CA GLN A 162 30.58 -6.27 7.63
C GLN A 162 29.58 -5.17 7.29
N GLN A 163 30.01 -4.10 6.64
CA GLN A 163 29.12 -3.00 6.26
C GLN A 163 28.03 -3.42 5.27
N CYS A 164 28.29 -4.43 4.46
CA CYS A 164 27.32 -5.00 3.55
C CYS A 164 26.43 -6.10 4.17
N GLY A 165 26.53 -6.34 5.48
CA GLY A 165 25.69 -7.30 6.19
C GLY A 165 25.93 -8.77 5.84
N TYR A 166 27.16 -9.15 5.50
CA TYR A 166 27.52 -10.55 5.26
C TYR A 166 28.28 -11.14 6.45
N HIS A 167 27.87 -12.33 6.86
CA HIS A 167 28.56 -13.08 7.94
C HIS A 167 29.89 -13.71 7.52
N SER A 168 30.06 -14.00 6.22
CA SER A 168 31.25 -14.71 5.79
C SER A 168 31.81 -14.19 4.50
N LEU A 169 33.16 -14.16 4.46
CA LEU A 169 33.95 -13.84 3.29
C LEU A 169 33.53 -14.68 2.06
N ASN A 170 33.34 -15.98 2.27
CA ASN A 170 33.06 -16.92 1.20
C ASN A 170 31.70 -16.67 0.54
N THR A 171 30.67 -16.38 1.34
CA THR A 171 29.32 -16.05 0.85
C THR A 171 29.35 -14.74 0.08
N PHE A 172 30.02 -13.72 0.61
CA PHE A 172 30.17 -12.42 -0.04
C PHE A 172 30.90 -12.54 -1.39
N TYR A 173 32.05 -13.21 -1.45
CA TYR A 173 32.79 -13.37 -2.70
C TYR A 173 31.99 -14.11 -3.79
N LYS A 174 31.23 -15.15 -3.39
CA LYS A 174 30.35 -15.88 -4.32
C LYS A 174 29.24 -14.96 -4.85
N ALA A 175 28.58 -14.20 -3.97
CA ALA A 175 27.54 -13.26 -4.36
C ALA A 175 28.10 -12.16 -5.27
N PHE A 176 29.22 -11.57 -4.92
CA PHE A 176 29.85 -10.49 -5.68
C PHE A 176 30.28 -10.97 -7.08
N LYS A 177 30.95 -12.12 -7.16
CA LYS A 177 31.36 -12.70 -8.44
C LYS A 177 30.16 -13.10 -9.32
N ARG A 178 29.09 -13.62 -8.71
CA ARG A 178 27.83 -13.92 -9.41
C ARG A 178 27.21 -12.66 -10.02
N THR A 179 27.25 -11.54 -9.30
CA THR A 179 26.62 -10.28 -9.70
C THR A 179 27.46 -9.51 -10.72
N TYR A 180 28.77 -9.45 -10.52
CA TYR A 180 29.65 -8.60 -11.32
C TYR A 180 30.65 -9.35 -12.22
N GLY A 181 30.71 -10.67 -12.19
CA GLY A 181 31.59 -11.49 -13.00
C GLY A 181 33.04 -11.53 -12.52
N VAL A 182 33.46 -10.61 -11.67
CA VAL A 182 34.81 -10.46 -11.14
C VAL A 182 34.84 -10.48 -9.61
N SER A 183 36.00 -10.71 -9.02
CA SER A 183 36.15 -10.60 -7.57
C SER A 183 36.23 -9.13 -7.12
N PRO A 184 35.90 -8.83 -5.85
CA PRO A 184 36.06 -7.48 -5.28
C PRO A 184 37.45 -6.93 -5.44
N THR A 185 38.47 -7.76 -5.20
CA THR A 185 39.90 -7.37 -5.34
C THR A 185 40.24 -7.02 -6.79
N GLN A 186 39.77 -7.81 -7.75
CA GLN A 186 40.00 -7.53 -9.19
C GLN A 186 39.30 -6.23 -9.60
N MET A 187 38.05 -6.01 -9.13
CA MET A 187 37.33 -4.77 -9.47
C MET A 187 38.04 -3.52 -8.94
N ARG A 188 38.64 -3.58 -7.74
CA ARG A 188 39.40 -2.46 -7.17
C ARG A 188 40.67 -2.19 -7.98
N GLN A 189 41.37 -3.22 -8.43
CA GLN A 189 42.62 -3.08 -9.22
C GLN A 189 42.38 -2.43 -10.58
N THR A 190 41.26 -2.73 -11.22
CA THR A 190 40.95 -2.22 -12.58
C THR A 190 40.61 -0.70 -12.56
N GLN A 191 40.40 -0.07 -11.41
CA GLN A 191 40.20 1.38 -11.29
C GLN A 191 41.51 2.16 -11.02
N GLY A 192 42.60 1.49 -10.68
CA GLY A 192 43.90 2.12 -10.39
C GLY A 192 44.82 2.26 -11.60
N GLU A 193 44.34 1.81 -12.77
CA GLU A 193 44.99 2.01 -14.08
C GLU A 193 44.27 3.12 -14.88
#